data_e2249dc691bac95f8c047796c7bc7d83
#
_entry.id   e2249dc691bac95f8c047796c7bc7d83
#
_cell.length_a   1.000
_cell.length_b   1.000
_cell.length_c   1.000
_cell.angle_alpha   90.00
_cell.angle_beta   90.00
_cell.angle_gamma   90.00
#
_symmetry.space_group_name_H-M   'P 1'
#
loop_
_entity.id
_entity.type
_entity.pdbx_description
1 polymer ?
#
loop_
_entity_poly.entity_id
_entity_poly.type
_entity_poly.pdbx_seq_one_letter_code
_entity_poly.pdbx_strand_id
1 'polypeptide(L)'
;MGRIRKRMIVWLLLVTFLLNTGFAASTVTVQAAPEVSTPSYIVMEASTGQVICEQDADTKRSPASITKIMTLLIVFEHIKSGRIHLEDQITTSAYAKSMGGSQVFLEEGETQTLETMIKCIAVASGNDASVAVAEYIAGSESEFVKLMNEKAEALGMQNTHFEDCCGLTDSDNHYSSARDVAIMSRELIEKYPEVFEYTGIWMEDIEHKTAQGTSTFTLSSTNKLLKQYEWTTGLKTGSTSKALYCLSATANKDGMELIAVVMAAPDNKTRFQDAMTLLNYGYSVSQMYTDENKDALSPQKVSGGIEDTVNLSYAGSFEYLDTTGSNLSEIRKEISLPDTVEAPVAEGDAIGEAVYKLNGTRIGSVSILAAHGVEKAGYKDYYKKVWIQYLMNRSGERTEQTGTEQTQVR
;
A
#
# COMPACT_ATOMS: atom_id res chain seq x y z
N MET A 1 74.38 -22.06 7.51
CA MET A 1 73.04 -22.68 7.75
C MET A 1 72.09 -21.86 8.62
N GLY A 2 72.53 -20.95 9.48
CA GLY A 2 71.62 -20.19 10.38
C GLY A 2 70.82 -19.05 9.74
N ARG A 3 71.28 -18.41 8.65
CA ARG A 3 70.54 -17.25 8.02
C ARG A 3 69.36 -17.67 7.13
N ILE A 4 69.45 -18.86 6.53
CA ILE A 4 68.31 -19.36 5.68
C ILE A 4 67.15 -19.86 6.52
N ARG A 5 67.39 -20.50 7.68
CA ARG A 5 66.35 -20.92 8.63
C ARG A 5 65.58 -19.73 9.23
N LYS A 6 66.26 -18.62 9.57
CA LYS A 6 65.60 -17.42 10.09
C LYS A 6 64.71 -16.75 9.05
N ARG A 7 65.11 -16.69 7.78
CA ARG A 7 64.27 -16.13 6.71
C ARG A 7 63.06 -17.01 6.39
N MET A 8 63.15 -18.32 6.44
CA MET A 8 62.02 -19.22 6.25
C MET A 8 61.01 -19.13 7.39
N ILE A 9 61.44 -18.97 8.63
CA ILE A 9 60.54 -18.79 9.80
C ILE A 9 59.83 -17.45 9.72
N VAL A 10 60.47 -16.36 9.28
CA VAL A 10 59.81 -15.05 9.09
C VAL A 10 58.80 -15.09 7.93
N TRP A 11 59.09 -15.80 6.86
CA TRP A 11 58.13 -16.01 5.77
C TRP A 11 56.93 -16.88 6.17
N LEU A 12 57.16 -17.91 6.99
CA LEU A 12 56.09 -18.77 7.49
C LEU A 12 55.17 -18.00 8.45
N LEU A 13 55.71 -17.11 9.29
CA LEU A 13 54.92 -16.24 10.20
C LEU A 13 54.16 -15.12 9.44
N LEU A 14 54.72 -14.60 8.33
CA LEU A 14 54.02 -13.63 7.48
C LEU A 14 52.86 -14.28 6.69
N VAL A 15 53.02 -15.52 6.22
CA VAL A 15 51.97 -16.25 5.53
C VAL A 15 50.86 -16.67 6.48
N THR A 16 51.17 -17.03 7.74
CA THR A 16 50.13 -17.31 8.77
C THR A 16 49.42 -16.06 9.24
N PHE A 17 50.08 -14.87 9.19
CA PHE A 17 49.43 -13.61 9.54
C PHE A 17 48.47 -13.11 8.41
N LEU A 18 48.82 -13.39 7.13
CA LEU A 18 47.97 -13.07 5.97
C LEU A 18 46.78 -14.03 5.81
N LEU A 19 46.83 -15.23 6.40
CA LEU A 19 45.72 -16.19 6.39
C LEU A 19 44.71 -15.95 7.56
N ASN A 20 45.04 -15.07 8.52
CA ASN A 20 44.16 -14.66 9.61
C ASN A 20 43.49 -13.30 9.42
N THR A 21 43.53 -12.71 8.22
CA THR A 21 42.52 -11.68 7.88
C THR A 21 41.20 -12.39 7.68
N GLY A 22 40.55 -12.64 8.83
CA GLY A 22 39.27 -13.27 8.86
C GLY A 22 38.33 -12.52 7.92
N PHE A 23 37.78 -13.22 6.95
CA PHE A 23 36.47 -12.91 6.44
C PHE A 23 35.56 -12.82 7.68
N ALA A 24 35.30 -11.62 8.11
CA ALA A 24 34.12 -11.36 8.96
C ALA A 24 32.93 -11.70 8.06
N ALA A 25 32.57 -12.97 8.00
CA ALA A 25 31.27 -13.36 7.53
C ALA A 25 30.29 -12.59 8.43
N SER A 26 29.68 -11.55 7.90
CA SER A 26 28.54 -10.94 8.53
C SER A 26 27.52 -12.06 8.69
N THR A 27 27.43 -12.63 9.88
CA THR A 27 26.39 -13.56 10.23
C THR A 27 25.10 -12.76 10.17
N VAL A 28 24.39 -12.86 9.05
CA VAL A 28 22.99 -12.44 8.99
C VAL A 28 22.29 -13.26 10.07
N THR A 29 22.01 -12.63 11.19
CA THR A 29 21.22 -13.24 12.27
C THR A 29 19.79 -13.32 11.70
N VAL A 30 19.44 -14.47 11.12
CA VAL A 30 18.03 -14.75 10.79
C VAL A 30 17.31 -14.77 12.13
N GLN A 31 16.54 -13.71 12.39
CA GLN A 31 15.72 -13.65 13.59
C GLN A 31 14.68 -14.76 13.50
N ALA A 32 14.57 -15.58 14.56
CA ALA A 32 13.62 -16.66 14.61
C ALA A 32 12.18 -16.15 14.37
N ALA A 33 11.37 -16.94 13.65
CA ALA A 33 9.97 -16.61 13.45
C ALA A 33 9.27 -16.39 14.82
N PRO A 34 8.30 -15.47 14.90
CA PRO A 34 7.65 -15.16 16.16
C PRO A 34 6.84 -16.36 16.66
N GLU A 35 6.97 -16.70 17.94
CA GLU A 35 6.14 -17.73 18.57
C GLU A 35 4.81 -17.10 18.99
N VAL A 36 3.72 -17.54 18.37
CA VAL A 36 2.35 -17.12 18.67
C VAL A 36 1.44 -18.35 18.81
N SER A 37 0.33 -18.19 19.55
CA SER A 37 -0.64 -19.26 19.79
C SER A 37 -1.69 -19.36 18.68
N THR A 38 -1.85 -18.32 17.89
CA THR A 38 -2.80 -18.28 16.75
C THR A 38 -2.33 -19.21 15.64
N PRO A 39 -3.18 -20.14 15.15
CA PRO A 39 -2.75 -21.14 14.18
C PRO A 39 -2.57 -20.59 12.75
N SER A 40 -3.21 -19.46 12.41
CA SER A 40 -3.14 -18.89 11.06
C SER A 40 -2.92 -17.38 11.17
N TYR A 41 -1.83 -16.90 10.57
CA TYR A 41 -1.48 -15.47 10.58
C TYR A 41 -0.65 -15.08 9.38
N ILE A 42 -0.60 -13.76 9.14
CA ILE A 42 0.28 -13.12 8.17
C ILE A 42 0.66 -11.71 8.66
N VAL A 43 1.87 -11.28 8.39
CA VAL A 43 2.31 -9.89 8.50
C VAL A 43 2.74 -9.41 7.12
N MET A 44 2.15 -8.31 6.68
CA MET A 44 2.39 -7.68 5.38
C MET A 44 2.73 -6.21 5.58
N GLU A 45 3.68 -5.69 4.81
CA GLU A 45 3.90 -4.25 4.72
C GLU A 45 2.93 -3.67 3.68
N ALA A 46 2.27 -2.56 4.04
CA ALA A 46 1.10 -2.08 3.29
C ALA A 46 1.47 -1.51 1.92
N SER A 47 2.49 -0.65 1.81
CA SER A 47 2.81 0.05 0.56
C SER A 47 3.32 -0.91 -0.52
N THR A 48 4.23 -1.80 -0.17
CA THR A 48 4.83 -2.77 -1.11
C THR A 48 3.99 -4.03 -1.31
N GLY A 49 3.12 -4.37 -0.33
CA GLY A 49 2.40 -5.64 -0.29
C GLY A 49 3.31 -6.84 0.02
N GLN A 50 4.56 -6.61 0.44
CA GLN A 50 5.49 -7.68 0.76
C GLN A 50 5.11 -8.38 2.07
N VAL A 51 5.07 -9.71 2.02
CA VAL A 51 4.87 -10.55 3.21
C VAL A 51 6.18 -10.66 3.99
N ILE A 52 6.11 -10.37 5.29
CA ILE A 52 7.26 -10.41 6.21
C ILE A 52 7.35 -11.78 6.88
N CYS A 53 6.23 -12.28 7.39
CA CYS A 53 6.11 -13.62 7.93
C CYS A 53 4.67 -14.11 7.86
N GLU A 54 4.50 -15.43 7.83
CA GLU A 54 3.18 -16.05 7.75
C GLU A 54 3.21 -17.50 8.27
N GLN A 55 2.05 -18.00 8.69
CA GLN A 55 1.80 -19.40 9.01
C GLN A 55 0.37 -19.75 8.64
N ASP A 56 0.20 -20.85 7.91
CA ASP A 56 -1.11 -21.35 7.45
C ASP A 56 -2.01 -20.23 6.86
N ALA A 57 -1.37 -19.26 6.18
CA ALA A 57 -2.01 -18.03 5.74
C ALA A 57 -3.11 -18.25 4.68
N ASP A 58 -3.06 -19.35 3.94
CA ASP A 58 -4.02 -19.71 2.89
C ASP A 58 -5.13 -20.66 3.36
N THR A 59 -5.10 -21.08 4.64
CA THR A 59 -6.12 -21.95 5.20
C THR A 59 -7.46 -21.24 5.30
N LYS A 60 -8.50 -21.80 4.67
CA LYS A 60 -9.87 -21.28 4.73
C LYS A 60 -10.43 -21.37 6.14
N ARG A 61 -10.89 -20.24 6.68
CA ARG A 61 -11.45 -20.11 8.02
C ARG A 61 -12.65 -19.17 8.00
N SER A 62 -13.57 -19.30 8.94
CA SER A 62 -14.63 -18.32 9.13
C SER A 62 -14.02 -16.97 9.55
N PRO A 63 -14.29 -15.87 8.82
CA PRO A 63 -13.74 -14.55 9.14
C PRO A 63 -14.51 -13.83 10.24
N ALA A 64 -15.74 -14.27 10.58
CA ALA A 64 -16.65 -13.51 11.42
C ALA A 64 -16.75 -12.03 10.93
N SER A 65 -16.83 -11.07 11.86
CA SER A 65 -16.93 -9.63 11.50
C SER A 65 -15.70 -9.01 10.81
N ILE A 66 -14.63 -9.78 10.54
CA ILE A 66 -13.58 -9.35 9.60
C ILE A 66 -14.17 -9.14 8.20
N THR A 67 -15.24 -9.83 7.86
CA THR A 67 -16.06 -9.62 6.63
C THR A 67 -16.36 -8.15 6.37
N LYS A 68 -16.58 -7.34 7.42
CA LYS A 68 -16.90 -5.91 7.31
C LYS A 68 -15.77 -5.05 6.74
N ILE A 69 -14.55 -5.59 6.62
CA ILE A 69 -13.47 -4.91 5.87
C ILE A 69 -13.86 -4.82 4.39
N MET A 70 -14.41 -5.90 3.81
CA MET A 70 -14.91 -5.88 2.44
C MET A 70 -16.11 -4.94 2.29
N THR A 71 -17.01 -4.93 3.27
CA THR A 71 -18.15 -4.00 3.31
C THR A 71 -17.68 -2.55 3.29
N LEU A 72 -16.73 -2.19 4.16
CA LEU A 72 -16.15 -0.84 4.19
C LEU A 72 -15.41 -0.53 2.89
N LEU A 73 -14.66 -1.47 2.32
CA LEU A 73 -13.95 -1.28 1.06
C LEU A 73 -14.90 -0.88 -0.08
N ILE A 74 -16.03 -1.56 -0.22
CA ILE A 74 -17.06 -1.22 -1.23
C ILE A 74 -17.68 0.15 -0.92
N VAL A 75 -17.97 0.46 0.34
CA VAL A 75 -18.49 1.76 0.76
C VAL A 75 -17.56 2.89 0.33
N PHE A 76 -16.28 2.81 0.70
CA PHE A 76 -15.28 3.83 0.35
C PHE A 76 -15.03 3.94 -1.15
N GLU A 77 -15.09 2.83 -1.88
CA GLU A 77 -15.02 2.84 -3.35
C GLU A 77 -16.19 3.61 -3.97
N HIS A 78 -17.41 3.45 -3.43
CA HIS A 78 -18.59 4.18 -3.88
C HIS A 78 -18.51 5.67 -3.52
N ILE A 79 -18.00 6.01 -2.33
CA ILE A 79 -17.75 7.41 -1.94
C ILE A 79 -16.75 8.04 -2.90
N LYS A 80 -15.59 7.40 -3.14
CA LYS A 80 -14.54 7.95 -4.02
C LYS A 80 -14.99 8.14 -5.46
N SER A 81 -15.87 7.27 -5.93
CA SER A 81 -16.47 7.41 -7.28
C SER A 81 -17.61 8.44 -7.35
N GLY A 82 -18.00 9.06 -6.25
CA GLY A 82 -19.08 10.05 -6.17
C GLY A 82 -20.49 9.46 -6.35
N ARG A 83 -20.64 8.14 -6.20
CA ARG A 83 -21.95 7.47 -6.27
C ARG A 83 -22.77 7.63 -4.99
N ILE A 84 -22.11 7.74 -3.85
CA ILE A 84 -22.69 7.99 -2.55
C ILE A 84 -21.84 9.01 -1.80
N HIS A 85 -22.44 9.69 -0.80
CA HIS A 85 -21.79 10.75 -0.03
C HIS A 85 -21.98 10.51 1.48
N LEU A 86 -21.09 11.04 2.30
CA LEU A 86 -21.12 10.86 3.76
C LEU A 86 -22.42 11.37 4.41
N GLU A 87 -23.04 12.39 3.80
CA GLU A 87 -24.28 13.04 4.27
C GLU A 87 -25.55 12.29 3.84
N ASP A 88 -25.44 11.27 2.97
CA ASP A 88 -26.58 10.51 2.49
C ASP A 88 -27.33 9.85 3.66
N GLN A 89 -28.65 9.93 3.59
CA GLN A 89 -29.53 9.42 4.65
C GLN A 89 -29.87 7.96 4.39
N ILE A 90 -29.40 7.08 5.28
CA ILE A 90 -29.63 5.64 5.22
C ILE A 90 -30.80 5.29 6.14
N THR A 91 -31.86 4.74 5.57
CA THR A 91 -33.05 4.30 6.34
C THR A 91 -32.90 2.81 6.69
N THR A 92 -33.05 2.50 7.96
CA THR A 92 -32.99 1.11 8.46
C THR A 92 -34.27 0.35 8.10
N SER A 93 -34.12 -0.76 7.38
CA SER A 93 -35.20 -1.68 7.06
C SER A 93 -35.59 -2.56 8.24
N ALA A 94 -36.75 -3.22 8.16
CA ALA A 94 -37.14 -4.25 9.11
C ALA A 94 -36.15 -5.41 9.14
N TYR A 95 -35.53 -5.72 7.99
CA TYR A 95 -34.51 -6.77 7.88
C TYR A 95 -33.21 -6.36 8.58
N ALA A 96 -32.68 -5.16 8.29
CA ALA A 96 -31.50 -4.65 8.96
C ALA A 96 -31.68 -4.57 10.49
N LYS A 97 -32.82 -4.09 10.97
CA LYS A 97 -33.18 -4.08 12.40
C LYS A 97 -33.19 -5.49 13.01
N SER A 98 -33.58 -6.52 12.26
CA SER A 98 -33.69 -7.89 12.76
C SER A 98 -32.35 -8.60 12.97
N MET A 99 -31.23 -7.97 12.55
CA MET A 99 -29.90 -8.59 12.66
C MET A 99 -29.54 -8.89 14.12
N GLY A 100 -28.96 -10.08 14.32
CA GLY A 100 -28.41 -10.49 15.61
C GLY A 100 -26.93 -10.15 15.78
N GLY A 101 -26.33 -10.61 16.86
CA GLY A 101 -24.90 -10.43 17.15
C GLY A 101 -24.56 -9.01 17.61
N SER A 102 -23.48 -8.43 17.10
CA SER A 102 -23.10 -7.06 17.40
C SER A 102 -24.06 -6.08 16.71
N GLN A 103 -24.68 -5.19 17.48
CA GLN A 103 -25.68 -4.25 17.01
C GLN A 103 -25.43 -2.87 17.63
N VAL A 104 -25.90 -1.84 16.95
CA VAL A 104 -26.06 -0.49 17.51
C VAL A 104 -27.53 -0.17 17.79
N PHE A 105 -28.43 -1.19 17.63
CA PHE A 105 -29.83 -1.14 17.95
C PHE A 105 -30.64 -0.11 17.15
N LEU A 106 -30.37 -0.06 15.84
CA LEU A 106 -31.16 0.76 14.91
C LEU A 106 -32.61 0.31 14.86
N GLU A 107 -33.54 1.26 14.87
CA GLU A 107 -34.98 0.99 14.77
C GLU A 107 -35.45 1.00 13.30
N GLU A 108 -36.48 0.23 12.99
CA GLU A 108 -37.11 0.24 11.66
C GLU A 108 -37.63 1.65 11.32
N GLY A 109 -37.25 2.14 10.15
CA GLY A 109 -37.55 3.48 9.69
C GLY A 109 -36.67 4.58 10.29
N GLU A 110 -35.77 4.24 11.20
CA GLU A 110 -34.74 5.17 11.66
C GLU A 110 -33.78 5.51 10.52
N THR A 111 -33.40 6.80 10.47
CA THR A 111 -32.49 7.30 9.44
C THR A 111 -31.23 7.87 10.08
N GLN A 112 -30.07 7.48 9.56
CA GLN A 112 -28.76 7.95 9.97
C GLN A 112 -27.96 8.37 8.74
N THR A 113 -26.97 9.26 8.91
CA THR A 113 -26.04 9.58 7.82
C THR A 113 -25.16 8.38 7.50
N LEU A 114 -24.69 8.27 6.24
CA LEU A 114 -23.71 7.24 5.86
C LEU A 114 -22.46 7.32 6.76
N GLU A 115 -21.99 8.52 7.10
CA GLU A 115 -20.86 8.70 8.03
C GLU A 115 -21.13 8.03 9.39
N THR A 116 -22.32 8.26 9.97
CA THR A 116 -22.71 7.61 11.24
C THR A 116 -22.76 6.08 11.08
N MET A 117 -23.27 5.58 9.96
CA MET A 117 -23.31 4.14 9.68
C MET A 117 -21.91 3.55 9.56
N ILE A 118 -20.95 4.25 8.90
CA ILE A 118 -19.53 3.83 8.85
C ILE A 118 -18.95 3.74 10.27
N LYS A 119 -19.22 4.71 11.14
CA LYS A 119 -18.80 4.67 12.55
C LYS A 119 -19.41 3.47 13.28
N CYS A 120 -20.68 3.18 13.08
CA CYS A 120 -21.35 2.01 13.65
C CYS A 120 -20.70 0.69 13.21
N ILE A 121 -20.31 0.58 11.94
CA ILE A 121 -19.65 -0.60 11.37
C ILE A 121 -18.21 -0.74 11.87
N ALA A 122 -17.43 0.33 11.81
CA ALA A 122 -16.00 0.30 12.13
C ALA A 122 -15.74 0.15 13.64
N VAL A 123 -16.45 0.91 14.46
CA VAL A 123 -16.22 1.01 15.92
C VAL A 123 -16.92 -0.12 16.67
N ALA A 124 -18.26 -0.17 16.59
CA ALA A 124 -19.10 -1.11 17.34
C ALA A 124 -19.34 -2.43 16.60
N SER A 125 -18.90 -2.54 15.33
CA SER A 125 -19.12 -3.73 14.51
C SER A 125 -20.60 -4.04 14.25
N GLY A 126 -21.48 -3.00 14.13
CA GLY A 126 -22.93 -3.13 13.96
C GLY A 126 -23.29 -3.95 12.72
N ASN A 127 -24.02 -5.06 12.94
CA ASN A 127 -24.55 -5.89 11.86
C ASN A 127 -25.74 -5.21 11.20
N ASP A 128 -26.61 -4.60 12.01
CA ASP A 128 -27.73 -3.78 11.59
C ASP A 128 -27.30 -2.64 10.65
N ALA A 129 -26.28 -1.89 11.05
CA ALA A 129 -25.71 -0.84 10.23
C ALA A 129 -25.08 -1.38 8.93
N SER A 130 -24.40 -2.54 8.99
CA SER A 130 -23.79 -3.16 7.79
C SER A 130 -24.83 -3.55 6.76
N VAL A 131 -25.93 -4.16 7.20
CA VAL A 131 -27.05 -4.57 6.32
C VAL A 131 -27.78 -3.34 5.76
N ALA A 132 -28.06 -2.32 6.58
CA ALA A 132 -28.70 -1.09 6.11
C ALA A 132 -27.88 -0.40 5.00
N VAL A 133 -26.56 -0.33 5.16
CA VAL A 133 -25.66 0.22 4.13
C VAL A 133 -25.61 -0.67 2.90
N ALA A 134 -25.57 -1.99 3.06
CA ALA A 134 -25.59 -2.93 1.94
C ALA A 134 -26.88 -2.79 1.10
N GLU A 135 -28.03 -2.70 1.76
CA GLU A 135 -29.33 -2.46 1.11
C GLU A 135 -29.36 -1.10 0.40
N TYR A 136 -28.80 -0.06 1.00
CA TYR A 136 -28.72 1.27 0.39
C TYR A 136 -27.88 1.26 -0.91
N ILE A 137 -26.74 0.59 -0.91
CA ILE A 137 -25.82 0.58 -2.06
C ILE A 137 -26.34 -0.32 -3.18
N ALA A 138 -26.85 -1.51 -2.86
CA ALA A 138 -27.16 -2.55 -3.85
C ALA A 138 -28.66 -2.90 -3.93
N GLY A 139 -29.52 -2.29 -3.12
CA GLY A 139 -30.95 -2.56 -3.06
C GLY A 139 -31.31 -3.78 -2.20
N SER A 140 -30.36 -4.67 -1.92
CA SER A 140 -30.51 -5.79 -0.98
C SER A 140 -29.14 -6.29 -0.52
N GLU A 141 -29.09 -6.97 0.64
CA GLU A 141 -27.86 -7.63 1.11
C GLU A 141 -27.37 -8.67 0.09
N SER A 142 -28.27 -9.45 -0.53
CA SER A 142 -27.88 -10.48 -1.50
C SER A 142 -27.20 -9.91 -2.74
N GLU A 143 -27.63 -8.74 -3.25
CA GLU A 143 -26.97 -8.06 -4.35
C GLU A 143 -25.63 -7.45 -3.90
N PHE A 144 -25.55 -6.93 -2.68
CA PHE A 144 -24.30 -6.44 -2.11
C PHE A 144 -23.26 -7.57 -1.93
N VAL A 145 -23.67 -8.75 -1.51
CA VAL A 145 -22.81 -9.94 -1.39
C VAL A 145 -22.23 -10.35 -2.75
N LYS A 146 -22.96 -10.17 -3.86
CA LYS A 146 -22.40 -10.38 -5.20
C LYS A 146 -21.25 -9.40 -5.47
N LEU A 147 -21.43 -8.10 -5.15
CA LEU A 147 -20.36 -7.10 -5.28
C LEU A 147 -19.15 -7.47 -4.42
N MET A 148 -19.36 -8.01 -3.20
CA MET A 148 -18.28 -8.46 -2.34
C MET A 148 -17.47 -9.61 -2.98
N ASN A 149 -18.15 -10.59 -3.56
CA ASN A 149 -17.49 -11.72 -4.22
C ASN A 149 -16.80 -11.31 -5.53
N GLU A 150 -17.40 -10.43 -6.33
CA GLU A 150 -16.78 -9.85 -7.52
C GLU A 150 -15.50 -9.04 -7.15
N LYS A 151 -15.55 -8.27 -6.06
CA LYS A 151 -14.38 -7.55 -5.55
C LYS A 151 -13.30 -8.52 -5.06
N ALA A 152 -13.67 -9.59 -4.34
CA ALA A 152 -12.73 -10.61 -3.89
C ALA A 152 -12.02 -11.28 -5.08
N GLU A 153 -12.75 -11.62 -6.15
CA GLU A 153 -12.18 -12.17 -7.38
C GLU A 153 -11.23 -11.16 -8.05
N ALA A 154 -11.64 -9.90 -8.20
CA ALA A 154 -10.82 -8.84 -8.78
C ALA A 154 -9.52 -8.57 -8.02
N LEU A 155 -9.50 -8.77 -6.69
CA LEU A 155 -8.34 -8.66 -5.83
C LEU A 155 -7.48 -9.94 -5.80
N GLY A 156 -7.91 -11.02 -6.46
CA GLY A 156 -7.21 -12.31 -6.45
C GLY A 156 -7.31 -13.08 -5.13
N MET A 157 -8.35 -12.84 -4.33
CA MET A 157 -8.61 -13.52 -3.05
C MET A 157 -9.13 -14.94 -3.28
N GLN A 158 -8.23 -15.87 -3.54
CA GLN A 158 -8.55 -17.24 -3.99
C GLN A 158 -9.19 -18.14 -2.92
N ASN A 159 -9.05 -17.77 -1.66
CA ASN A 159 -9.56 -18.54 -0.52
C ASN A 159 -10.69 -17.80 0.21
N THR A 160 -11.47 -17.00 -0.52
CA THR A 160 -12.55 -16.21 0.05
C THR A 160 -13.86 -16.40 -0.69
N HIS A 161 -14.94 -16.51 0.08
CA HIS A 161 -16.30 -16.45 -0.41
C HIS A 161 -17.20 -15.88 0.68
N PHE A 162 -18.04 -14.92 0.34
CA PHE A 162 -18.97 -14.27 1.24
C PHE A 162 -20.41 -14.72 0.96
N GLU A 163 -21.21 -14.92 2.03
CA GLU A 163 -22.64 -15.20 1.97
C GLU A 163 -23.48 -14.12 2.69
N ASP A 164 -22.84 -13.28 3.52
CA ASP A 164 -23.44 -12.12 4.12
C ASP A 164 -22.45 -10.94 4.17
N CYS A 165 -22.95 -9.73 4.47
CA CYS A 165 -22.12 -8.51 4.48
C CYS A 165 -21.48 -8.20 5.84
N CYS A 166 -21.75 -8.97 6.88
CA CYS A 166 -21.32 -8.66 8.25
C CYS A 166 -20.56 -9.77 8.96
N GLY A 167 -20.54 -11.01 8.40
CA GLY A 167 -19.86 -12.18 8.96
C GLY A 167 -20.63 -12.80 10.13
N LEU A 168 -21.96 -12.78 10.07
CA LEU A 168 -22.82 -13.37 11.10
C LEU A 168 -23.12 -14.84 10.85
N THR A 169 -23.14 -15.28 9.58
CA THR A 169 -23.47 -16.66 9.22
C THR A 169 -22.43 -17.67 9.71
N ASP A 170 -22.90 -18.82 10.17
CA ASP A 170 -22.07 -19.98 10.53
C ASP A 170 -21.92 -20.98 9.37
N SER A 171 -22.31 -20.60 8.14
CA SER A 171 -22.15 -21.43 6.94
C SER A 171 -20.70 -21.80 6.68
N ASP A 172 -20.47 -23.02 6.18
CA ASP A 172 -19.14 -23.46 5.73
C ASP A 172 -18.71 -22.79 4.41
N ASN A 173 -19.67 -22.20 3.70
CA ASN A 173 -19.39 -21.47 2.46
C ASN A 173 -19.03 -20.00 2.69
N HIS A 174 -19.13 -19.50 3.93
CA HIS A 174 -18.65 -18.16 4.28
C HIS A 174 -17.25 -18.27 4.91
N TYR A 175 -16.24 -18.04 4.11
CA TYR A 175 -14.84 -18.23 4.53
C TYR A 175 -13.91 -17.17 3.90
N SER A 176 -12.76 -17.03 4.54
CA SER A 176 -11.61 -16.29 4.02
C SER A 176 -10.32 -16.93 4.53
N SER A 177 -9.18 -16.37 4.19
CA SER A 177 -7.86 -16.77 4.70
C SER A 177 -7.12 -15.56 5.27
N ALA A 178 -6.08 -15.79 6.08
CA ALA A 178 -5.30 -14.68 6.62
C ALA A 178 -4.66 -13.84 5.50
N ARG A 179 -4.20 -14.47 4.41
CA ARG A 179 -3.66 -13.79 3.23
C ARG A 179 -4.72 -12.93 2.55
N ASP A 180 -5.89 -13.48 2.28
CA ASP A 180 -6.94 -12.75 1.58
C ASP A 180 -7.47 -11.58 2.44
N VAL A 181 -7.54 -11.77 3.76
CA VAL A 181 -7.85 -10.67 4.69
C VAL A 181 -6.78 -9.59 4.64
N ALA A 182 -5.49 -9.93 4.56
CA ALA A 182 -4.43 -8.94 4.41
C ALA A 182 -4.53 -8.20 3.07
N ILE A 183 -4.87 -8.90 1.98
CA ILE A 183 -5.08 -8.30 0.65
C ILE A 183 -6.21 -7.26 0.68
N MET A 184 -7.41 -7.62 1.20
CA MET A 184 -8.52 -6.66 1.27
C MET A 184 -8.27 -5.52 2.27
N SER A 185 -7.54 -5.80 3.36
CA SER A 185 -7.14 -4.76 4.32
C SER A 185 -6.19 -3.76 3.68
N ARG A 186 -5.19 -4.24 2.94
CA ARG A 186 -4.26 -3.43 2.18
C ARG A 186 -4.98 -2.56 1.15
N GLU A 187 -5.85 -3.15 0.34
CA GLU A 187 -6.64 -2.43 -0.66
C GLU A 187 -7.45 -1.30 -0.02
N LEU A 188 -8.07 -1.55 1.15
CA LEU A 188 -8.85 -0.55 1.87
C LEU A 188 -7.96 0.60 2.35
N ILE A 189 -6.87 0.32 3.06
CA ILE A 189 -6.07 1.36 3.70
C ILE A 189 -5.19 2.15 2.73
N GLU A 190 -4.70 1.51 1.64
CA GLU A 190 -3.88 2.16 0.62
C GLU A 190 -4.69 3.07 -0.31
N LYS A 191 -5.89 2.63 -0.69
CA LYS A 191 -6.73 3.41 -1.62
C LYS A 191 -7.65 4.41 -0.93
N TYR A 192 -7.99 4.15 0.34
CA TYR A 192 -8.96 4.92 1.13
C TYR A 192 -8.44 5.14 2.55
N PRO A 193 -7.29 5.82 2.73
CA PRO A 193 -6.66 6.02 4.05
C PRO A 193 -7.55 6.79 5.03
N GLU A 194 -8.56 7.50 4.56
CA GLU A 194 -9.59 8.13 5.37
C GLU A 194 -10.36 7.13 6.26
N VAL A 195 -10.30 5.83 5.98
CA VAL A 195 -10.86 4.79 6.86
C VAL A 195 -10.27 4.82 8.27
N PHE A 196 -9.03 5.29 8.42
CA PHE A 196 -8.37 5.39 9.73
C PHE A 196 -9.03 6.42 10.65
N GLU A 197 -9.72 7.42 10.11
CA GLU A 197 -10.53 8.37 10.89
C GLU A 197 -11.63 7.66 11.67
N TYR A 198 -12.13 6.54 11.17
CA TYR A 198 -13.19 5.73 11.79
C TYR A 198 -12.65 4.58 12.63
N THR A 199 -11.66 3.85 12.13
CA THR A 199 -11.10 2.66 12.81
C THR A 199 -10.25 3.02 14.02
N GLY A 200 -9.74 4.25 14.10
CA GLY A 200 -9.02 4.82 15.23
C GLY A 200 -9.91 5.30 16.38
N ILE A 201 -11.23 5.39 16.20
CA ILE A 201 -12.17 5.84 17.24
C ILE A 201 -12.25 4.79 18.35
N TRP A 202 -11.99 5.23 19.61
CA TRP A 202 -12.16 4.39 20.77
C TRP A 202 -13.58 4.38 21.31
N MET A 203 -14.18 5.55 21.45
CA MET A 203 -15.56 5.75 21.87
C MET A 203 -16.12 7.01 21.23
N GLU A 204 -17.38 6.96 20.79
CA GLU A 204 -18.12 8.11 20.24
C GLU A 204 -19.60 7.94 20.46
N ASP A 205 -20.29 9.04 20.77
CA ASP A 205 -21.74 9.05 20.94
C ASP A 205 -22.45 9.31 19.62
N ILE A 206 -23.49 8.53 19.35
CA ILE A 206 -24.44 8.76 18.25
C ILE A 206 -25.83 9.03 18.81
N GLU A 207 -26.68 9.70 18.04
CA GLU A 207 -28.05 9.94 18.38
C GLU A 207 -28.98 9.05 17.58
N HIS A 208 -29.82 8.26 18.26
CA HIS A 208 -30.99 7.61 17.69
C HIS A 208 -32.17 8.57 17.67
N LYS A 209 -32.74 8.80 16.49
CA LYS A 209 -33.96 9.61 16.31
C LYS A 209 -35.07 8.70 15.78
N THR A 210 -35.94 8.29 16.69
CA THR A 210 -37.02 7.35 16.42
C THR A 210 -38.40 7.98 16.71
N ALA A 211 -39.48 7.27 16.40
CA ALA A 211 -40.83 7.71 16.76
C ALA A 211 -41.02 7.83 18.28
N GLN A 212 -40.22 7.18 19.10
CA GLN A 212 -40.25 7.23 20.56
C GLN A 212 -39.48 8.42 21.12
N GLY A 213 -38.71 9.13 20.32
CA GLY A 213 -37.89 10.28 20.71
C GLY A 213 -36.43 10.16 20.34
N THR A 214 -35.59 10.99 20.96
CA THR A 214 -34.14 10.99 20.76
C THR A 214 -33.45 10.36 21.96
N SER A 215 -32.51 9.46 21.70
CA SER A 215 -31.66 8.86 22.74
C SER A 215 -30.19 8.82 22.25
N THR A 216 -29.27 8.90 23.19
CA THR A 216 -27.81 8.78 22.89
C THR A 216 -27.39 7.33 23.06
N PHE A 217 -26.56 6.85 22.12
CA PHE A 217 -25.91 5.54 22.18
C PHE A 217 -24.40 5.73 22.04
N THR A 218 -23.63 5.19 22.98
CA THR A 218 -22.16 5.26 22.93
C THR A 218 -21.59 4.10 22.16
N LEU A 219 -21.02 4.34 20.99
CA LEU A 219 -20.18 3.37 20.26
C LEU A 219 -18.91 3.11 21.09
N SER A 220 -18.54 1.85 21.23
CA SER A 220 -17.31 1.44 21.92
C SER A 220 -16.53 0.49 21.04
N SER A 221 -15.25 0.82 20.82
CA SER A 221 -14.40 0.03 19.92
C SER A 221 -14.17 -1.39 20.44
N THR A 222 -14.34 -2.34 19.53
CA THR A 222 -14.00 -3.75 19.77
C THR A 222 -12.50 -4.02 19.67
N ASN A 223 -11.73 -3.07 19.08
CA ASN A 223 -10.29 -3.18 18.90
C ASN A 223 -9.53 -2.63 20.12
N LYS A 224 -9.16 -3.51 21.05
CA LYS A 224 -8.44 -3.12 22.25
C LYS A 224 -6.99 -2.69 21.99
N LEU A 225 -6.42 -2.97 20.80
CA LEU A 225 -5.08 -2.49 20.47
C LEU A 225 -4.98 -0.97 20.50
N LEU A 226 -6.06 -0.25 20.18
CA LEU A 226 -6.10 1.23 20.28
C LEU A 226 -5.69 1.77 21.67
N LYS A 227 -5.72 0.96 22.72
CA LYS A 227 -5.29 1.32 24.08
C LYS A 227 -4.06 0.55 24.56
N GLN A 228 -3.63 -0.48 23.84
CA GLN A 228 -2.57 -1.38 24.26
C GLN A 228 -1.30 -1.23 23.43
N TYR A 229 -1.41 -0.68 22.22
CA TYR A 229 -0.31 -0.58 21.28
C TYR A 229 -0.33 0.81 20.60
N GLU A 230 0.64 1.64 20.92
CA GLU A 230 0.65 3.08 20.61
C GLU A 230 0.62 3.40 19.11
N TRP A 231 1.13 2.51 18.25
CA TRP A 231 1.20 2.69 16.80
C TRP A 231 -0.04 2.21 16.07
N THR A 232 -1.08 1.72 16.79
CA THR A 232 -2.29 1.15 16.18
C THR A 232 -3.06 2.19 15.39
N THR A 233 -3.32 1.91 14.09
CA THR A 233 -4.16 2.70 13.19
C THR A 233 -5.55 2.08 13.01
N GLY A 234 -5.70 0.76 13.21
CA GLY A 234 -6.97 0.02 13.04
C GLY A 234 -6.78 -1.47 13.21
N LEU A 235 -7.50 -2.40 12.56
CA LEU A 235 -8.53 -2.17 11.55
C LEU A 235 -9.86 -2.78 12.04
N LYS A 236 -9.94 -4.15 12.14
CA LYS A 236 -11.21 -4.84 12.45
C LYS A 236 -11.00 -6.12 13.25
N THR A 237 -11.87 -6.33 14.25
CA THR A 237 -11.99 -7.58 15.00
C THR A 237 -13.13 -8.43 14.46
N GLY A 238 -13.05 -9.75 14.66
CA GLY A 238 -14.12 -10.69 14.40
C GLY A 238 -14.16 -11.79 15.46
N SER A 239 -15.36 -12.26 15.84
CA SER A 239 -15.50 -13.45 16.67
C SER A 239 -16.90 -14.05 16.56
N THR A 240 -16.95 -15.37 16.39
CA THR A 240 -18.12 -16.24 16.57
C THR A 240 -17.64 -17.52 17.23
N SER A 241 -18.55 -18.39 17.64
CA SER A 241 -18.20 -19.72 18.16
C SER A 241 -17.40 -20.54 17.16
N LYS A 242 -17.67 -20.38 15.84
CA LYS A 242 -16.98 -21.08 14.75
C LYS A 242 -15.64 -20.45 14.40
N ALA A 243 -15.58 -19.13 14.27
CA ALA A 243 -14.38 -18.39 13.90
C ALA A 243 -13.36 -18.30 15.05
N LEU A 244 -13.78 -18.53 16.29
CA LEU A 244 -13.02 -18.15 17.48
C LEU A 244 -12.72 -16.64 17.47
N TYR A 245 -11.48 -16.22 17.64
CA TYR A 245 -11.11 -14.82 17.71
C TYR A 245 -10.18 -14.45 16.56
N CYS A 246 -10.64 -13.52 15.73
CA CYS A 246 -9.92 -13.00 14.58
C CYS A 246 -9.63 -11.50 14.73
N LEU A 247 -8.55 -11.03 14.09
CA LEU A 247 -8.18 -9.63 14.05
C LEU A 247 -7.38 -9.34 12.78
N SER A 248 -7.76 -8.31 12.05
CA SER A 248 -6.87 -7.60 11.15
C SER A 248 -6.43 -6.34 11.89
N ALA A 249 -5.18 -6.30 12.30
CA ALA A 249 -4.56 -5.15 12.96
C ALA A 249 -3.72 -4.37 11.99
N THR A 250 -3.80 -3.04 12.04
CA THR A 250 -2.91 -2.14 11.34
C THR A 250 -2.18 -1.25 12.33
N ALA A 251 -0.92 -0.94 12.03
CA ALA A 251 -0.10 -0.07 12.87
C ALA A 251 0.93 0.67 12.01
N ASN A 252 1.14 1.96 12.32
CA ASN A 252 2.16 2.79 11.67
C ASN A 252 3.24 3.17 12.66
N LYS A 253 4.47 2.78 12.35
CA LYS A 253 5.63 3.18 13.11
C LYS A 253 6.68 3.77 12.18
N ASP A 254 7.07 5.01 12.44
CA ASP A 254 8.09 5.73 11.68
C ASP A 254 7.81 5.78 10.15
N GLY A 255 6.52 5.84 9.77
CA GLY A 255 6.07 5.89 8.39
C GLY A 255 5.89 4.52 7.72
N MET A 256 6.23 3.41 8.37
CA MET A 256 5.97 2.06 7.89
C MET A 256 4.63 1.57 8.43
N GLU A 257 3.67 1.30 7.55
CA GLU A 257 2.36 0.73 7.90
C GLU A 257 2.39 -0.78 7.75
N LEU A 258 2.19 -1.52 8.85
CA LEU A 258 2.10 -2.98 8.84
C LEU A 258 0.67 -3.45 9.06
N ILE A 259 0.33 -4.53 8.38
CA ILE A 259 -0.92 -5.28 8.53
C ILE A 259 -0.60 -6.63 9.16
N ALA A 260 -1.13 -6.90 10.36
CA ALA A 260 -1.03 -8.21 11.00
C ALA A 260 -2.41 -8.85 11.09
N VAL A 261 -2.62 -9.93 10.38
CA VAL A 261 -3.86 -10.69 10.43
C VAL A 261 -3.65 -11.95 11.27
N VAL A 262 -4.53 -12.16 12.25
CA VAL A 262 -4.59 -13.39 13.05
C VAL A 262 -6.00 -13.99 12.95
N MET A 263 -6.10 -15.29 12.69
CA MET A 263 -7.35 -16.00 12.55
C MET A 263 -7.40 -17.23 13.45
N ALA A 264 -8.55 -17.44 14.07
CA ALA A 264 -8.80 -18.55 14.99
C ALA A 264 -7.89 -18.56 16.24
N ALA A 265 -7.57 -17.40 16.80
CA ALA A 265 -6.91 -17.31 18.11
C ALA A 265 -7.80 -17.94 19.19
N PRO A 266 -7.21 -18.63 20.19
CA PRO A 266 -7.97 -19.41 21.15
C PRO A 266 -8.88 -18.57 22.06
N ASP A 267 -8.50 -17.33 22.34
CA ASP A 267 -9.28 -16.41 23.17
C ASP A 267 -9.07 -14.95 22.79
N ASN A 268 -9.92 -14.09 23.36
CA ASN A 268 -9.94 -12.66 23.08
C ASN A 268 -8.63 -11.94 23.47
N LYS A 269 -7.93 -12.38 24.51
CA LYS A 269 -6.69 -11.75 24.96
C LYS A 269 -5.54 -12.15 24.05
N THR A 270 -5.46 -13.43 23.72
CA THR A 270 -4.41 -14.02 22.89
C THR A 270 -4.37 -13.37 21.49
N ARG A 271 -5.52 -13.11 20.83
CA ARG A 271 -5.51 -12.45 19.50
C ARG A 271 -4.81 -11.09 19.50
N PHE A 272 -4.93 -10.30 20.58
CA PHE A 272 -4.26 -9.00 20.68
C PHE A 272 -2.78 -9.16 21.02
N GLN A 273 -2.43 -10.10 21.91
CA GLN A 273 -1.04 -10.38 22.26
C GLN A 273 -0.26 -10.90 21.05
N ASP A 274 -0.84 -11.83 20.30
CA ASP A 274 -0.23 -12.40 19.11
C ASP A 274 -0.06 -11.32 18.03
N ALA A 275 -1.07 -10.49 17.80
CA ALA A 275 -0.96 -9.38 16.84
C ALA A 275 0.15 -8.39 17.21
N MET A 276 0.29 -8.01 18.49
CA MET A 276 1.39 -7.16 18.96
C MET A 276 2.75 -7.82 18.77
N THR A 277 2.86 -9.12 19.07
CA THR A 277 4.09 -9.90 18.86
C THR A 277 4.48 -9.91 17.39
N LEU A 278 3.52 -10.15 16.50
CA LEU A 278 3.71 -10.17 15.05
C LEU A 278 4.11 -8.79 14.49
N LEU A 279 3.44 -7.71 14.92
CA LEU A 279 3.79 -6.35 14.53
C LEU A 279 5.19 -5.96 15.00
N ASN A 280 5.52 -6.24 16.26
CA ASN A 280 6.86 -5.99 16.78
C ASN A 280 7.95 -6.77 16.03
N TYR A 281 7.67 -8.03 15.71
CA TYR A 281 8.56 -8.82 14.87
C TYR A 281 8.74 -8.16 13.50
N GLY A 282 7.64 -7.80 12.83
CA GLY A 282 7.66 -7.13 11.54
C GLY A 282 8.55 -5.89 11.55
N TYR A 283 8.36 -4.99 12.51
CA TYR A 283 9.21 -3.79 12.64
C TYR A 283 10.67 -4.10 12.98
N SER A 284 10.93 -5.18 13.73
CA SER A 284 12.30 -5.52 14.15
C SER A 284 13.17 -6.05 13.03
N VAL A 285 12.56 -6.69 12.01
CA VAL A 285 13.28 -7.31 10.90
C VAL A 285 13.22 -6.48 9.61
N SER A 286 12.41 -5.43 9.56
CA SER A 286 12.12 -4.66 8.35
C SER A 286 12.83 -3.31 8.35
N GLN A 287 13.33 -2.94 7.17
CA GLN A 287 13.84 -1.60 6.88
C GLN A 287 13.25 -1.13 5.55
N MET A 288 12.77 0.11 5.50
CA MET A 288 12.19 0.71 4.29
C MET A 288 13.20 1.65 3.63
N TYR A 289 13.38 1.51 2.33
CA TYR A 289 14.03 2.49 1.48
C TYR A 289 12.97 3.18 0.63
N THR A 290 12.97 4.51 0.64
CA THR A 290 12.08 5.31 -0.19
C THR A 290 12.88 6.34 -0.98
N ASP A 291 12.63 6.43 -2.28
CA ASP A 291 13.09 7.50 -3.15
C ASP A 291 11.87 8.19 -3.77
N GLU A 292 11.62 9.42 -3.36
CA GLU A 292 10.50 10.25 -3.84
C GLU A 292 10.63 10.67 -5.31
N ASN A 293 11.78 10.37 -5.96
CA ASN A 293 12.03 10.70 -7.36
C ASN A 293 11.79 12.19 -7.70
N LYS A 294 12.27 13.10 -6.83
CA LYS A 294 12.12 14.55 -6.99
C LYS A 294 13.25 15.21 -7.79
N ASP A 295 14.29 14.47 -8.14
CA ASP A 295 15.40 14.94 -8.96
C ASP A 295 14.94 15.22 -10.40
N ALA A 296 15.52 16.28 -11.00
CA ALA A 296 15.17 16.66 -12.36
C ALA A 296 15.80 15.72 -13.39
N LEU A 297 15.00 15.26 -14.34
CA LEU A 297 15.45 14.50 -15.48
C LEU A 297 15.84 15.42 -16.64
N SER A 298 16.91 15.07 -17.38
CA SER A 298 17.26 15.77 -18.61
C SER A 298 16.21 15.49 -19.69
N PRO A 299 15.81 16.51 -20.50
CA PRO A 299 14.89 16.28 -21.60
C PRO A 299 15.41 15.23 -22.58
N GLN A 300 14.53 14.37 -23.07
CA GLN A 300 14.84 13.31 -24.03
C GLN A 300 14.72 13.83 -25.46
N LYS A 301 15.65 13.45 -26.34
CA LYS A 301 15.61 13.79 -27.76
C LYS A 301 14.46 13.11 -28.47
N VAL A 302 13.77 13.87 -29.33
CA VAL A 302 12.67 13.37 -30.17
C VAL A 302 13.05 13.53 -31.64
N SER A 303 12.95 12.44 -32.40
CA SER A 303 13.13 12.48 -33.85
C SER A 303 11.78 12.58 -34.56
N GLY A 304 11.74 13.39 -35.63
CA GLY A 304 10.53 13.55 -36.43
C GLY A 304 9.37 14.30 -35.75
N GLY A 305 9.61 14.93 -34.60
CA GLY A 305 8.60 15.70 -33.85
C GLY A 305 8.58 17.20 -34.23
N ILE A 306 7.51 17.89 -33.87
CA ILE A 306 7.43 19.34 -33.93
C ILE A 306 8.47 19.95 -32.98
N GLU A 307 8.62 19.38 -31.79
CA GLU A 307 9.67 19.69 -30.83
C GLU A 307 10.83 18.69 -30.95
N ASP A 308 12.05 19.13 -30.65
CA ASP A 308 13.26 18.31 -30.75
C ASP A 308 13.54 17.52 -29.44
N THR A 309 12.83 17.86 -28.37
CA THR A 309 12.94 17.23 -27.06
C THR A 309 11.57 17.11 -26.38
N VAL A 310 11.46 16.14 -25.47
CA VAL A 310 10.32 15.97 -24.56
C VAL A 310 10.83 16.00 -23.11
N ASN A 311 10.15 16.73 -22.24
CA ASN A 311 10.43 16.71 -20.81
C ASN A 311 9.98 15.36 -20.23
N LEU A 312 10.68 14.91 -19.20
CA LEU A 312 10.44 13.64 -18.57
C LEU A 312 9.98 13.83 -17.11
N SER A 313 9.17 12.90 -16.63
CA SER A 313 8.77 12.79 -15.22
C SER A 313 8.84 11.33 -14.77
N TYR A 314 9.06 11.11 -13.49
CA TYR A 314 8.90 9.77 -12.92
C TYR A 314 7.42 9.42 -12.75
N ALA A 315 7.07 8.16 -12.91
CA ALA A 315 5.70 7.68 -12.69
C ALA A 315 5.29 7.70 -11.20
N GLY A 316 6.26 7.80 -10.29
CA GLY A 316 6.02 7.85 -8.84
C GLY A 316 7.30 7.66 -8.03
N SER A 317 7.14 7.46 -6.73
CA SER A 317 8.20 7.07 -5.81
C SER A 317 8.64 5.63 -6.03
N PHE A 318 9.82 5.29 -5.51
CA PHE A 318 10.28 3.91 -5.39
C PHE A 318 10.35 3.53 -3.92
N GLU A 319 9.76 2.39 -3.58
CA GLU A 319 9.79 1.82 -2.24
C GLU A 319 10.33 0.39 -2.29
N TYR A 320 11.15 0.06 -1.30
CA TYR A 320 11.73 -1.28 -1.17
C TYR A 320 11.83 -1.65 0.30
N LEU A 321 11.19 -2.76 0.65
CA LEU A 321 11.26 -3.36 1.98
C LEU A 321 12.38 -4.39 2.03
N ASP A 322 13.37 -4.17 2.89
CA ASP A 322 14.38 -5.17 3.21
C ASP A 322 14.07 -5.86 4.54
N THR A 323 14.07 -7.19 4.52
CA THR A 323 13.92 -8.04 5.70
C THR A 323 15.17 -8.90 5.99
N THR A 324 16.26 -8.64 5.25
CA THR A 324 17.50 -9.43 5.31
C THR A 324 18.62 -8.75 6.09
N GLY A 325 18.39 -7.49 6.54
CA GLY A 325 19.40 -6.67 7.23
C GLY A 325 20.47 -6.12 6.29
N SER A 326 20.14 -5.94 5.02
CA SER A 326 21.04 -5.36 4.02
C SER A 326 21.32 -3.88 4.32
N ASN A 327 22.49 -3.39 3.91
CA ASN A 327 22.79 -1.97 3.99
C ASN A 327 22.10 -1.19 2.86
N LEU A 328 20.95 -0.58 3.15
CA LEU A 328 20.15 0.16 2.16
C LEU A 328 20.85 1.42 1.60
N SER A 329 21.91 1.92 2.27
CA SER A 329 22.72 3.03 1.73
C SER A 329 23.52 2.63 0.47
N GLU A 330 23.61 1.34 0.17
CA GLU A 330 24.26 0.81 -1.03
C GLU A 330 23.34 0.71 -2.25
N ILE A 331 22.06 1.07 -2.10
CA ILE A 331 21.15 1.16 -3.22
C ILE A 331 21.64 2.21 -4.21
N ARG A 332 21.70 1.84 -5.48
CA ARG A 332 22.07 2.71 -6.61
C ARG A 332 20.91 2.81 -7.58
N LYS A 333 20.61 4.05 -7.98
CA LYS A 333 19.64 4.39 -9.00
C LYS A 333 20.35 4.61 -10.32
N GLU A 334 19.95 3.91 -11.36
CA GLU A 334 20.47 4.03 -12.72
C GLU A 334 19.33 4.41 -13.66
N ILE A 335 19.50 5.49 -14.44
CA ILE A 335 18.52 5.93 -15.42
C ILE A 335 18.81 5.22 -16.74
N SER A 336 17.82 4.50 -17.26
CA SER A 336 17.86 3.81 -18.54
C SER A 336 16.89 4.46 -19.52
N LEU A 337 17.43 5.18 -20.51
CA LEU A 337 16.67 5.87 -21.55
C LEU A 337 17.21 5.48 -22.93
N PRO A 338 16.39 5.44 -23.99
CA PRO A 338 16.87 5.28 -25.37
C PRO A 338 17.64 6.54 -25.81
N ASP A 339 18.49 6.42 -26.80
CA ASP A 339 19.24 7.60 -27.35
C ASP A 339 18.28 8.66 -27.93
N THR A 340 17.16 8.22 -28.53
CA THR A 340 16.17 9.08 -29.19
C THR A 340 14.81 8.38 -29.21
N VAL A 341 13.73 9.15 -29.11
CA VAL A 341 12.33 8.67 -29.22
C VAL A 341 11.76 9.17 -30.56
N GLU A 342 10.94 8.35 -31.24
CA GLU A 342 10.27 8.75 -32.48
C GLU A 342 8.90 9.39 -32.20
N ALA A 343 8.63 10.51 -32.87
CA ALA A 343 7.31 11.15 -32.82
C ALA A 343 6.26 10.38 -33.67
N PRO A 344 4.97 10.40 -33.26
CA PRO A 344 4.42 11.13 -32.15
C PRO A 344 4.68 10.47 -30.80
N VAL A 345 4.82 11.29 -29.75
CA VAL A 345 4.91 10.88 -28.35
C VAL A 345 3.68 11.45 -27.64
N ALA A 346 2.92 10.62 -26.93
CA ALA A 346 1.81 11.09 -26.12
C ALA A 346 2.28 11.43 -24.68
N GLU A 347 1.60 12.36 -24.03
CA GLU A 347 1.78 12.60 -22.60
C GLU A 347 1.49 11.29 -21.83
N GLY A 348 2.39 10.92 -20.89
CA GLY A 348 2.29 9.69 -20.14
C GLY A 348 2.88 8.44 -20.82
N ASP A 349 3.37 8.54 -22.07
CA ASP A 349 4.08 7.42 -22.71
C ASP A 349 5.33 7.05 -21.91
N ALA A 350 5.54 5.76 -21.70
CA ALA A 350 6.74 5.24 -21.05
C ALA A 350 7.97 5.38 -21.98
N ILE A 351 8.91 6.23 -21.59
CA ILE A 351 10.12 6.52 -22.38
C ILE A 351 11.30 5.68 -21.92
N GLY A 352 11.35 5.34 -20.63
CA GLY A 352 12.41 4.54 -20.03
C GLY A 352 12.12 4.18 -18.59
N GLU A 353 13.15 3.87 -17.84
CA GLU A 353 13.00 3.49 -16.43
C GLU A 353 14.17 3.96 -15.56
N ALA A 354 13.88 4.24 -14.29
CA ALA A 354 14.86 4.36 -13.22
C ALA A 354 14.99 2.99 -12.57
N VAL A 355 16.14 2.34 -12.72
CA VAL A 355 16.42 0.99 -12.20
C VAL A 355 17.15 1.12 -10.87
N TYR A 356 16.63 0.46 -9.83
CA TYR A 356 17.27 0.40 -8.52
C TYR A 356 17.99 -0.93 -8.31
N LYS A 357 19.23 -0.85 -7.83
CA LYS A 357 20.09 -2.01 -7.57
C LYS A 357 20.65 -1.97 -6.16
N LEU A 358 20.63 -3.10 -5.48
CA LEU A 358 21.29 -3.32 -4.20
C LEU A 358 22.39 -4.38 -4.40
N ASN A 359 23.64 -4.06 -4.09
CA ASN A 359 24.79 -4.94 -4.30
C ASN A 359 24.89 -5.48 -5.75
N GLY A 360 24.51 -4.64 -6.74
CA GLY A 360 24.50 -5.00 -8.16
C GLY A 360 23.29 -5.79 -8.63
N THR A 361 22.43 -6.27 -7.72
CA THR A 361 21.19 -6.97 -8.05
C THR A 361 20.04 -5.97 -8.21
N ARG A 362 19.26 -6.08 -9.30
CA ARG A 362 18.06 -5.27 -9.51
C ARG A 362 17.01 -5.61 -8.45
N ILE A 363 16.57 -4.60 -7.69
CA ILE A 363 15.52 -4.70 -6.66
C ILE A 363 14.19 -4.11 -7.11
N GLY A 364 14.19 -3.32 -8.19
CA GLY A 364 12.98 -2.76 -8.78
C GLY A 364 13.27 -1.64 -9.75
N SER A 365 12.22 -1.01 -10.27
CA SER A 365 12.31 0.16 -11.15
C SER A 365 11.05 1.00 -11.12
N VAL A 366 11.18 2.27 -11.52
CA VAL A 366 10.08 3.21 -11.73
C VAL A 366 10.11 3.65 -13.19
N SER A 367 8.96 3.65 -13.86
CA SER A 367 8.86 4.14 -15.23
C SER A 367 9.14 5.63 -15.31
N ILE A 368 9.82 6.04 -16.38
CA ILE A 368 10.03 7.44 -16.75
C ILE A 368 9.09 7.73 -17.91
N LEU A 369 8.24 8.74 -17.74
CA LEU A 369 7.15 9.08 -18.64
C LEU A 369 7.43 10.41 -19.37
N ALA A 370 6.85 10.55 -20.55
CA ALA A 370 6.76 11.84 -21.23
C ALA A 370 5.85 12.78 -20.44
N ALA A 371 6.37 13.94 -20.02
CA ALA A 371 5.62 14.93 -19.24
C ALA A 371 4.64 15.77 -20.09
N HIS A 372 4.76 15.71 -21.41
CA HIS A 372 3.86 16.31 -22.40
C HIS A 372 3.95 15.59 -23.73
N GLY A 373 2.94 15.76 -24.59
CA GLY A 373 2.92 15.16 -25.92
C GLY A 373 3.80 15.96 -26.92
N VAL A 374 4.42 15.26 -27.87
CA VAL A 374 5.11 15.82 -29.04
C VAL A 374 4.52 15.27 -30.32
N GLU A 375 3.86 16.12 -31.10
CA GLU A 375 3.26 15.73 -32.36
C GLU A 375 4.32 15.45 -33.44
N LYS A 376 3.98 14.63 -34.41
CA LYS A 376 4.82 14.37 -35.58
C LYS A 376 4.91 15.61 -36.46
N ALA A 377 6.15 16.01 -36.82
CA ALA A 377 6.38 17.16 -37.69
C ALA A 377 5.89 16.90 -39.12
N GLY A 378 5.11 17.81 -39.64
CA GLY A 378 4.72 17.87 -41.05
C GLY A 378 5.74 18.63 -41.91
N TYR A 379 5.52 18.65 -43.22
CA TYR A 379 6.41 19.34 -44.17
C TYR A 379 6.63 20.82 -43.83
N LYS A 380 5.59 21.53 -43.36
CA LYS A 380 5.66 22.92 -42.97
C LYS A 380 6.56 23.15 -41.75
N ASP A 381 6.55 22.24 -40.82
CA ASP A 381 7.33 22.31 -39.56
C ASP A 381 8.81 22.13 -39.86
N TYR A 382 9.17 21.17 -40.73
CA TYR A 382 10.54 21.00 -41.18
C TYR A 382 11.05 22.23 -41.94
N TYR A 383 10.24 22.83 -42.82
CA TYR A 383 10.62 24.05 -43.52
C TYR A 383 10.88 25.20 -42.55
N LYS A 384 10.03 25.38 -41.55
CA LYS A 384 10.19 26.38 -40.51
C LYS A 384 11.49 26.16 -39.67
N LYS A 385 11.79 24.90 -39.29
CA LYS A 385 13.02 24.56 -38.55
C LYS A 385 14.28 24.93 -39.37
N VAL A 386 14.33 24.52 -40.62
CA VAL A 386 15.46 24.82 -41.50
C VAL A 386 15.63 26.33 -41.66
N TRP A 387 14.53 27.10 -41.81
CA TRP A 387 14.57 28.55 -41.95
C TRP A 387 15.07 29.27 -40.70
N ILE A 388 14.63 28.82 -39.53
CA ILE A 388 15.11 29.36 -38.25
C ILE A 388 16.61 29.08 -38.07
N GLN A 389 17.07 27.86 -38.35
CA GLN A 389 18.48 27.51 -38.26
C GLN A 389 19.37 28.30 -39.21
N TYR A 390 18.88 28.56 -40.43
CA TYR A 390 19.57 29.42 -41.41
C TYR A 390 19.69 30.87 -40.92
N LEU A 391 18.62 31.44 -40.32
CA LEU A 391 18.64 32.81 -39.77
C LEU A 391 19.57 32.94 -38.54
N MET A 392 19.60 31.92 -37.66
CA MET A 392 20.48 31.90 -36.47
C MET A 392 21.98 31.82 -36.88
N ASN A 393 22.33 30.98 -37.87
CA ASN A 393 23.70 30.90 -38.36
C ASN A 393 24.15 32.23 -39.00
N ARG A 394 23.27 32.94 -39.68
CA ARG A 394 23.57 34.25 -40.28
C ARG A 394 23.76 35.38 -39.26
N SER A 395 23.13 35.30 -38.08
CA SER A 395 23.37 36.26 -36.99
C SER A 395 24.69 36.00 -36.25
N GLY A 396 25.15 34.72 -36.17
CA GLY A 396 26.46 34.35 -35.63
C GLY A 396 27.64 34.84 -36.48
N GLU A 397 27.53 34.73 -37.82
CA GLU A 397 28.57 35.26 -38.73
C GLU A 397 28.69 36.78 -38.71
N ARG A 398 27.63 37.55 -38.41
CA ARG A 398 27.69 39.02 -38.26
C ARG A 398 28.42 39.45 -37.00
N THR A 399 28.40 38.69 -35.93
CA THR A 399 29.10 39.02 -34.68
C THR A 399 30.61 38.75 -34.76
N GLU A 400 31.07 37.81 -35.58
CA GLU A 400 32.51 37.60 -35.83
C GLU A 400 33.13 38.63 -36.77
N GLN A 401 32.40 39.17 -37.74
CA GLN A 401 32.92 40.20 -38.65
C GLN A 401 33.03 41.59 -38.02
N THR A 402 32.30 41.92 -36.96
CA THR A 402 32.40 43.20 -36.25
C THR A 402 33.49 43.22 -35.16
N GLY A 403 34.04 42.05 -34.80
CA GLY A 403 35.15 41.94 -33.82
C GLY A 403 36.56 42.09 -34.40
N THR A 404 36.75 42.09 -35.74
CA THR A 404 38.06 42.07 -36.38
C THR A 404 38.50 43.45 -36.96
N GLU A 405 37.65 44.48 -36.89
CA GLU A 405 37.96 45.81 -37.45
C GLU A 405 38.43 46.89 -36.45
N GLN A 406 38.71 46.56 -35.20
CA GLN A 406 39.20 47.54 -34.21
C GLN A 406 40.57 47.24 -33.61
N THR A 407 41.51 46.68 -34.38
CA THR A 407 42.90 46.61 -33.90
C THR A 407 43.90 46.87 -35.03
N GLN A 408 43.77 48.02 -35.71
CA GLN A 408 44.85 48.65 -36.42
C GLN A 408 44.61 50.17 -36.54
N VAL A 409 44.96 50.95 -35.51
CA VAL A 409 45.55 52.33 -35.63
C VAL A 409 46.11 52.71 -34.25
N ARG A 410 47.44 52.82 -34.20
CA ARG A 410 48.38 53.40 -33.26
C ARG A 410 49.09 52.49 -32.30
#